data_ef4060254eaf9344ffe0469d3a0695ed
#
_entry.id   ef4060254eaf9344ffe0469d3a0695ed
#
_cell.length_a   1.000
_cell.length_b   1.000
_cell.length_c   1.000
_cell.angle_alpha   90.00
_cell.angle_beta   90.00
_cell.angle_gamma   90.00
#
_symmetry.space_group_name_H-M   'P 1'
#
loop_
_entity.id
_entity.type
_entity.pdbx_description
1 polymer ?
#
loop_
_entity_poly.entity_id
_entity_poly.type
_entity_poly.pdbx_seq_one_letter_code
_entity_poly.pdbx_strand_id
1 'polypeptide(L)'
;QLGRSVGDMYKGALIPGLVLTGLYMAYILLMSIVRPKSMPALPPEARTLGHGVLSLVAALLFAAAVGYAAYLYLAPAHGTNADILAATAGVIAIYVVAIADKGLNVNLMSRLAQQVVIVLIPPLALVFLVLGTIFLGIATPTEGGAMGAVGALIMAAAKRRLSLDLIRQALASTTRLSSFVLFILIGSRVFSLTFYGVNGHLWVEHLLTSLPGGEVGFLIVVNVLVFFLAFFLDFFELAFIIVPLLAPAAEKLGIDLIWFGVLLGVNMQTSFMHPPFGFALFYLRSVAARVPYIDKITGKQIAPVTTGQIYWGAVPFVCIQVIMVGLAIVFPGMVMHYKGKVVDPNSIEIVVPPFGGDSGLGLSPFSAPPGSDGGQGAPNLGQPPSFGTPPAGGGSAPQQPAPNDLSQPPKF
;
A
#
# COMPACT_ATOMS: atom_id res chain seq x y z
N GLN A 1 -3.22 10.46 4.93
CA GLN A 1 -4.01 10.90 6.07
C GLN A 1 -3.18 10.98 7.37
N LEU A 2 -2.28 10.04 7.58
CA LEU A 2 -1.40 9.99 8.76
C LEU A 2 -0.10 10.82 8.62
N GLY A 3 0.11 11.53 7.51
CA GLY A 3 1.32 12.32 7.26
C GLY A 3 2.62 11.52 7.17
N ARG A 4 2.54 10.21 6.89
CA ARG A 4 3.69 9.30 6.79
C ARG A 4 3.97 8.91 5.34
N SER A 5 5.21 8.47 5.08
CA SER A 5 5.62 8.00 3.76
C SER A 5 4.78 6.82 3.29
N VAL A 6 4.28 6.91 2.06
CA VAL A 6 3.52 5.82 1.44
C VAL A 6 4.42 4.59 1.24
N GLY A 7 5.70 4.79 0.90
CA GLY A 7 6.68 3.71 0.76
C GLY A 7 6.88 2.94 2.07
N ASP A 8 6.94 3.64 3.20
CA ASP A 8 7.09 3.00 4.51
C ASP A 8 5.83 2.23 4.93
N MET A 9 4.64 2.76 4.59
CA MET A 9 3.38 2.03 4.78
C MET A 9 3.35 0.72 4.00
N TYR A 10 3.79 0.72 2.74
CA TYR A 10 3.89 -0.50 1.93
C TYR A 10 4.90 -1.49 2.51
N LYS A 11 6.10 -1.01 2.92
CA LYS A 11 7.12 -1.88 3.55
C LYS A 11 6.58 -2.51 4.82
N GLY A 12 5.91 -1.73 5.67
CA GLY A 12 5.28 -2.21 6.90
C GLY A 12 4.15 -3.22 6.66
N ALA A 13 3.40 -3.08 5.57
CA ALA A 13 2.30 -3.97 5.22
C ALA A 13 2.73 -5.29 4.58
N LEU A 14 4.00 -5.44 4.15
CA LEU A 14 4.47 -6.59 3.39
C LEU A 14 4.35 -7.91 4.17
N ILE A 15 4.93 -7.98 5.37
CA ILE A 15 4.87 -9.20 6.19
C ILE A 15 3.45 -9.51 6.65
N PRO A 16 2.66 -8.54 7.20
CA PRO A 16 1.25 -8.76 7.50
C PRO A 16 0.45 -9.31 6.32
N GLY A 17 0.67 -8.77 5.12
CA GLY A 17 0.00 -9.25 3.90
C GLY A 17 0.35 -10.69 3.53
N LEU A 18 1.63 -11.07 3.65
CA LEU A 18 2.08 -12.45 3.41
C LEU A 18 1.51 -13.41 4.46
N VAL A 19 1.49 -13.02 5.73
CA VAL A 19 0.91 -13.83 6.82
C VAL A 19 -0.59 -14.02 6.59
N LEU A 20 -1.32 -12.96 6.26
CA LEU A 20 -2.75 -13.05 5.95
C LEU A 20 -3.04 -13.98 4.77
N THR A 21 -2.24 -13.88 3.70
CA THR A 21 -2.31 -14.80 2.55
C THR A 21 -2.07 -16.25 2.98
N GLY A 22 -1.05 -16.47 3.81
CA GLY A 22 -0.74 -17.77 4.37
C GLY A 22 -1.89 -18.35 5.21
N LEU A 23 -2.53 -17.52 6.03
CA LEU A 23 -3.70 -17.91 6.82
C LEU A 23 -4.89 -18.32 5.94
N TYR A 24 -5.16 -17.58 4.85
CA TYR A 24 -6.19 -17.96 3.88
C TYR A 24 -5.88 -19.30 3.20
N MET A 25 -4.65 -19.50 2.77
CA MET A 25 -4.21 -20.76 2.18
C MET A 25 -4.32 -21.93 3.19
N ALA A 26 -3.87 -21.71 4.41
CA ALA A 26 -3.96 -22.70 5.49
C ALA A 26 -5.42 -23.09 5.79
N TYR A 27 -6.34 -22.09 5.81
CA TYR A 27 -7.76 -22.35 5.99
C TYR A 27 -8.33 -23.23 4.86
N ILE A 28 -8.02 -22.90 3.60
CA ILE A 28 -8.49 -23.68 2.44
C ILE A 28 -7.94 -25.11 2.49
N LEU A 29 -6.65 -25.29 2.81
CA LEU A 29 -6.03 -26.59 2.99
C LEU A 29 -6.70 -27.38 4.14
N LEU A 30 -6.89 -26.75 5.29
CA LEU A 30 -7.57 -27.33 6.42
C LEU A 30 -8.98 -27.81 6.04
N MET A 31 -9.76 -26.97 5.36
CA MET A 31 -11.10 -27.31 4.91
C MET A 31 -11.11 -28.47 3.91
N SER A 32 -10.12 -28.56 3.03
CA SER A 32 -9.99 -29.67 2.07
C SER A 32 -9.72 -31.01 2.77
N ILE A 33 -9.05 -30.99 3.92
CA ILE A 33 -8.75 -32.18 4.74
C ILE A 33 -9.95 -32.54 5.64
N VAL A 34 -10.49 -31.54 6.36
CA VAL A 34 -11.54 -31.75 7.38
C VAL A 34 -12.91 -32.01 6.77
N ARG A 35 -13.21 -31.33 5.65
CA ARG A 35 -14.50 -31.40 4.94
C ARG A 35 -14.33 -31.67 3.45
N PRO A 36 -13.79 -32.82 3.04
CA PRO A 36 -13.52 -33.12 1.62
C PRO A 36 -14.79 -33.11 0.75
N LYS A 37 -15.97 -33.36 1.34
CA LYS A 37 -17.26 -33.25 0.63
C LYS A 37 -17.63 -31.85 0.22
N SER A 38 -17.15 -30.82 0.96
CA SER A 38 -17.37 -29.41 0.64
C SER A 38 -16.39 -28.90 -0.42
N MET A 39 -15.28 -29.58 -0.60
CA MET A 39 -14.23 -29.28 -1.58
C MET A 39 -13.88 -30.54 -2.38
N PRO A 40 -14.82 -31.04 -3.23
CA PRO A 40 -14.61 -32.27 -3.95
C PRO A 40 -13.44 -32.16 -4.91
N ALA A 41 -12.57 -33.17 -4.91
CA ALA A 41 -11.50 -33.28 -5.89
C ALA A 41 -12.07 -33.37 -7.31
N LEU A 42 -11.35 -32.82 -8.29
CA LEU A 42 -11.69 -32.96 -9.69
C LEU A 42 -11.74 -34.46 -10.07
N PRO A 43 -12.74 -34.89 -10.88
CA PRO A 43 -12.81 -36.23 -11.38
C PRO A 43 -11.51 -36.63 -12.10
N PRO A 44 -11.15 -37.93 -12.11
CA PRO A 44 -9.93 -38.41 -12.75
C PRO A 44 -9.81 -37.97 -14.23
N GLU A 45 -10.93 -37.95 -14.96
CA GLU A 45 -10.99 -37.55 -16.37
C GLU A 45 -10.69 -36.06 -16.58
N ALA A 46 -10.99 -35.23 -15.59
CA ALA A 46 -10.72 -33.78 -15.61
C ALA A 46 -9.33 -33.43 -15.10
N ARG A 47 -8.59 -34.40 -14.54
CA ARG A 47 -7.22 -34.22 -14.08
C ARG A 47 -6.26 -34.13 -15.25
N THR A 48 -6.32 -33.03 -15.97
CA THR A 48 -5.38 -32.75 -17.08
C THR A 48 -3.95 -32.44 -16.57
N LEU A 49 -3.76 -32.46 -15.24
CA LEU A 49 -2.52 -32.06 -14.62
C LEU A 49 -1.38 -33.08 -14.81
N GLY A 50 -1.68 -34.40 -14.87
CA GLY A 50 -0.65 -35.44 -14.99
C GLY A 50 0.57 -35.12 -14.13
N HIS A 51 1.76 -35.17 -14.72
CA HIS A 51 3.00 -34.66 -14.12
C HIS A 51 3.14 -33.13 -14.17
N GLY A 52 2.05 -32.39 -14.38
CA GLY A 52 2.04 -30.95 -14.57
C GLY A 52 2.56 -30.14 -13.38
N VAL A 53 2.31 -30.63 -12.15
CA VAL A 53 2.82 -30.01 -10.94
C VAL A 53 4.34 -30.19 -10.85
N LEU A 54 4.86 -31.37 -11.18
CA LEU A 54 6.29 -31.64 -11.17
C LEU A 54 7.02 -30.75 -12.19
N SER A 55 6.45 -30.59 -13.39
CA SER A 55 6.97 -29.70 -14.42
C SER A 55 6.95 -28.23 -13.96
N LEU A 56 5.90 -27.80 -13.24
CA LEU A 56 5.84 -26.45 -12.67
C LEU A 56 6.91 -26.25 -11.59
N VAL A 57 7.11 -27.22 -10.70
CA VAL A 57 8.17 -27.16 -9.69
C VAL A 57 9.55 -27.10 -10.36
N ALA A 58 9.77 -27.93 -11.38
CA ALA A 58 11.02 -27.90 -12.14
C ALA A 58 11.26 -26.55 -12.82
N ALA A 59 10.20 -25.93 -13.38
CA ALA A 59 10.25 -24.59 -13.96
C ALA A 59 10.61 -23.51 -12.93
N LEU A 60 10.03 -23.58 -11.74
CA LEU A 60 10.35 -22.66 -10.62
C LEU A 60 11.79 -22.85 -10.13
N LEU A 61 12.25 -24.10 -10.01
CA LEU A 61 13.64 -24.40 -9.63
C LEU A 61 14.62 -23.89 -10.69
N PHE A 62 14.27 -24.03 -11.99
CA PHE A 62 15.08 -23.48 -13.06
C PHE A 62 15.15 -21.94 -12.97
N ALA A 63 14.02 -21.28 -12.78
CA ALA A 63 13.99 -19.82 -12.60
C ALA A 63 14.83 -19.37 -11.40
N ALA A 64 14.74 -20.10 -10.27
CA ALA A 64 15.52 -19.84 -9.06
C ALA A 64 17.04 -20.06 -9.31
N ALA A 65 17.41 -21.11 -10.03
CA ALA A 65 18.80 -21.41 -10.37
C ALA A 65 19.42 -20.33 -11.28
N VAL A 66 18.67 -19.89 -12.31
CA VAL A 66 19.10 -18.80 -13.19
C VAL A 66 19.20 -17.49 -12.40
N GLY A 67 18.21 -17.21 -11.55
CA GLY A 67 18.23 -16.04 -10.68
C GLY A 67 19.44 -16.06 -9.74
N TYR A 68 19.72 -17.18 -9.10
CA TYR A 68 20.88 -17.33 -8.22
C TYR A 68 22.22 -17.16 -8.98
N ALA A 69 22.34 -17.74 -10.16
CA ALA A 69 23.52 -17.55 -11.01
C ALA A 69 23.69 -16.08 -11.42
N ALA A 70 22.60 -15.41 -11.77
CA ALA A 70 22.60 -13.98 -12.07
C ALA A 70 22.97 -13.14 -10.84
N TYR A 71 22.51 -13.53 -9.65
CA TYR A 71 22.88 -12.88 -8.39
C TYR A 71 24.40 -12.94 -8.14
N LEU A 72 25.00 -14.11 -8.27
CA LEU A 72 26.45 -14.28 -8.08
C LEU A 72 27.26 -13.40 -9.05
N TYR A 73 26.74 -13.19 -10.26
CA TYR A 73 27.40 -12.34 -11.27
C TYR A 73 27.17 -10.84 -11.01
N LEU A 74 25.97 -10.45 -10.58
CA LEU A 74 25.58 -9.04 -10.43
C LEU A 74 25.92 -8.45 -9.05
N ALA A 75 26.02 -9.28 -8.01
CA ALA A 75 26.27 -8.84 -6.64
C ALA A 75 27.52 -7.95 -6.50
N PRO A 76 28.69 -8.25 -7.15
CA PRO A 76 29.87 -7.41 -7.05
C PRO A 76 29.70 -6.01 -7.66
N ALA A 77 28.83 -5.88 -8.69
CA ALA A 77 28.67 -4.65 -9.47
C ALA A 77 27.49 -3.77 -8.99
N HIS A 78 26.44 -4.35 -8.43
CA HIS A 78 25.15 -3.66 -8.20
C HIS A 78 24.70 -3.64 -6.72
N GLY A 79 25.46 -4.23 -5.80
CA GLY A 79 25.19 -4.16 -4.35
C GLY A 79 23.77 -4.56 -3.99
N THR A 80 23.06 -3.69 -3.27
CA THR A 80 21.67 -3.92 -2.79
C THR A 80 20.62 -4.14 -3.89
N ASN A 81 20.89 -3.77 -5.13
CA ASN A 81 19.93 -3.95 -6.24
C ASN A 81 20.15 -5.28 -6.97
N ALA A 82 21.21 -6.02 -6.65
CA ALA A 82 21.53 -7.28 -7.29
C ALA A 82 20.44 -8.35 -7.13
N ASP A 83 19.78 -8.39 -5.96
CA ASP A 83 18.70 -9.34 -5.65
C ASP A 83 17.52 -9.18 -6.63
N ILE A 84 17.12 -7.93 -6.88
CA ILE A 84 15.98 -7.61 -7.75
C ILE A 84 16.31 -7.92 -9.20
N LEU A 85 17.51 -7.54 -9.65
CA LEU A 85 17.96 -7.81 -11.01
C LEU A 85 18.09 -9.32 -11.26
N ALA A 86 18.61 -10.05 -10.28
CA ALA A 86 18.73 -11.49 -10.33
C ALA A 86 17.39 -12.22 -10.38
N ALA A 87 16.43 -11.83 -9.52
CA ALA A 87 15.08 -12.36 -9.55
C ALA A 87 14.39 -12.08 -10.89
N THR A 88 14.56 -10.86 -11.42
CA THR A 88 14.02 -10.47 -12.73
C THR A 88 14.62 -11.32 -13.85
N ALA A 89 15.93 -11.58 -13.83
CA ALA A 89 16.59 -12.45 -14.82
C ALA A 89 16.03 -13.87 -14.78
N GLY A 90 15.79 -14.45 -13.61
CA GLY A 90 15.18 -15.77 -13.46
C GLY A 90 13.76 -15.83 -14.04
N VAL A 91 12.94 -14.80 -13.77
CA VAL A 91 11.57 -14.70 -14.30
C VAL A 91 11.56 -14.53 -15.81
N ILE A 92 12.44 -13.70 -16.36
CA ILE A 92 12.57 -13.52 -17.82
C ILE A 92 13.01 -14.82 -18.46
N ALA A 93 14.00 -15.52 -17.91
CA ALA A 93 14.51 -16.77 -18.47
C ALA A 93 13.41 -17.84 -18.59
N ILE A 94 12.63 -18.07 -17.52
CA ILE A 94 11.55 -19.06 -17.56
C ILE A 94 10.43 -18.64 -18.52
N TYR A 95 10.14 -17.35 -18.65
CA TYR A 95 9.15 -16.84 -19.58
C TYR A 95 9.57 -17.05 -21.02
N VAL A 96 10.84 -16.78 -21.35
CA VAL A 96 11.42 -17.02 -22.66
C VAL A 96 11.41 -18.52 -23.00
N VAL A 97 11.80 -19.37 -22.05
CA VAL A 97 11.75 -20.84 -22.24
C VAL A 97 10.31 -21.31 -22.50
N ALA A 98 9.33 -20.80 -21.77
CA ALA A 98 7.93 -21.18 -21.97
C ALA A 98 7.37 -20.74 -23.33
N ILE A 99 7.75 -19.55 -23.82
CA ILE A 99 7.37 -19.07 -25.15
C ILE A 99 8.05 -19.90 -26.24
N ALA A 100 9.34 -20.18 -26.10
CA ALA A 100 10.12 -20.97 -27.03
C ALA A 100 9.56 -22.41 -27.11
N ASP A 101 9.27 -23.04 -25.96
CA ASP A 101 8.68 -24.37 -25.90
C ASP A 101 7.32 -24.42 -26.60
N LYS A 102 6.49 -23.41 -26.40
CA LYS A 102 5.19 -23.28 -27.08
C LYS A 102 5.34 -23.03 -28.59
N GLY A 103 6.32 -22.22 -28.99
CA GLY A 103 6.56 -21.88 -30.42
C GLY A 103 7.18 -23.01 -31.22
N LEU A 104 8.12 -23.74 -30.63
CA LEU A 104 8.86 -24.83 -31.23
C LEU A 104 8.18 -26.21 -31.04
N ASN A 105 7.13 -26.30 -30.23
CA ASN A 105 6.43 -27.54 -29.85
C ASN A 105 7.36 -28.65 -29.31
N VAL A 106 8.39 -28.25 -28.55
CA VAL A 106 9.39 -29.19 -28.00
C VAL A 106 8.79 -30.08 -26.92
N ASN A 107 7.66 -29.62 -26.26
CA ASN A 107 7.00 -30.29 -25.14
C ASN A 107 7.92 -30.48 -23.91
N LEU A 108 8.84 -29.56 -23.69
CA LEU A 108 9.73 -29.55 -22.52
C LEU A 108 8.95 -29.31 -21.23
N MET A 109 7.95 -28.45 -21.31
CA MET A 109 7.08 -28.08 -20.18
C MET A 109 5.70 -28.71 -20.35
N SER A 110 5.09 -29.13 -19.26
CA SER A 110 3.67 -29.56 -19.28
C SER A 110 2.78 -28.39 -19.73
N ARG A 111 1.64 -28.70 -20.35
CA ARG A 111 0.65 -27.69 -20.78
C ARG A 111 0.21 -26.77 -19.61
N LEU A 112 0.12 -27.34 -18.39
CA LEU A 112 -0.17 -26.57 -17.19
C LEU A 112 0.94 -25.56 -16.92
N ALA A 113 2.19 -26.01 -16.83
CA ALA A 113 3.33 -25.15 -16.53
C ALA A 113 3.48 -24.03 -17.58
N GLN A 114 3.32 -24.36 -18.87
CA GLN A 114 3.29 -23.36 -19.95
C GLN A 114 2.18 -22.32 -19.74
N GLN A 115 0.94 -22.75 -19.45
CA GLN A 115 -0.18 -21.84 -19.26
C GLN A 115 0.03 -20.95 -18.05
N VAL A 116 0.48 -21.51 -16.92
CA VAL A 116 0.78 -20.74 -15.71
C VAL A 116 1.84 -19.68 -16.01
N VAL A 117 2.95 -20.06 -16.61
CA VAL A 117 4.07 -19.15 -16.89
C VAL A 117 3.65 -18.06 -17.88
N ILE A 118 3.06 -18.42 -19.02
CA ILE A 118 2.72 -17.48 -20.10
C ILE A 118 1.57 -16.53 -19.71
N VAL A 119 0.61 -17.01 -18.92
CA VAL A 119 -0.58 -16.21 -18.56
C VAL A 119 -0.36 -15.39 -17.30
N LEU A 120 0.32 -15.98 -16.30
CA LEU A 120 0.46 -15.37 -14.99
C LEU A 120 1.63 -14.38 -14.89
N ILE A 121 2.77 -14.68 -15.55
CA ILE A 121 3.96 -13.84 -15.44
C ILE A 121 3.73 -12.42 -15.94
N PRO A 122 3.11 -12.10 -17.08
CA PRO A 122 2.95 -10.72 -17.51
C PRO A 122 2.17 -9.83 -16.53
N PRO A 123 1.01 -10.24 -15.97
CA PRO A 123 0.33 -9.46 -14.95
C PRO A 123 1.16 -9.31 -13.68
N LEU A 124 1.84 -10.38 -13.21
CA LEU A 124 2.69 -10.32 -12.03
C LEU A 124 3.91 -9.41 -12.25
N ALA A 125 4.52 -9.46 -13.43
CA ALA A 125 5.62 -8.58 -13.79
C ALA A 125 5.17 -7.11 -13.79
N LEU A 126 3.95 -6.83 -14.25
CA LEU A 126 3.39 -5.48 -14.19
C LEU A 126 3.16 -5.02 -12.73
N VAL A 127 2.58 -5.89 -11.89
CA VAL A 127 2.42 -5.60 -10.45
C VAL A 127 3.78 -5.35 -9.80
N PHE A 128 4.76 -6.20 -10.09
CA PHE A 128 6.13 -6.06 -9.58
C PHE A 128 6.80 -4.77 -10.07
N LEU A 129 6.63 -4.41 -11.34
CA LEU A 129 7.14 -3.16 -11.90
C LEU A 129 6.57 -1.96 -11.13
N VAL A 130 5.25 -1.92 -10.92
CA VAL A 130 4.57 -0.81 -10.23
C VAL A 130 4.97 -0.75 -8.76
N LEU A 131 4.76 -1.84 -8.02
CA LEU A 131 5.04 -1.85 -6.57
C LEU A 131 6.53 -1.83 -6.30
N GLY A 132 7.34 -2.57 -7.07
CA GLY A 132 8.79 -2.62 -6.89
C GLY A 132 9.44 -1.25 -7.06
N THR A 133 9.05 -0.46 -8.07
CA THR A 133 9.59 0.90 -8.25
C THR A 133 9.18 1.86 -7.13
N ILE A 134 7.97 1.68 -6.56
CA ILE A 134 7.54 2.45 -5.37
C ILE A 134 8.34 2.03 -4.13
N PHE A 135 8.55 0.72 -3.91
CA PHE A 135 9.35 0.21 -2.77
C PHE A 135 10.81 0.68 -2.80
N LEU A 136 11.38 0.73 -3.99
CA LEU A 136 12.76 1.20 -4.21
C LEU A 136 12.88 2.73 -4.13
N GLY A 137 11.75 3.45 -4.06
CA GLY A 137 11.73 4.91 -4.08
C GLY A 137 12.10 5.52 -5.43
N ILE A 138 12.07 4.74 -6.53
CA ILE A 138 12.36 5.18 -7.90
C ILE A 138 11.18 5.96 -8.47
N ALA A 139 9.96 5.52 -8.14
CA ALA A 139 8.73 6.14 -8.61
C ALA A 139 7.80 6.49 -7.46
N THR A 140 7.09 7.60 -7.61
CA THR A 140 5.96 7.93 -6.74
C THR A 140 4.77 7.00 -7.01
N PRO A 141 3.81 6.86 -6.09
CA PRO A 141 2.59 6.06 -6.32
C PRO A 141 1.82 6.50 -7.58
N THR A 142 1.82 7.79 -7.91
CA THR A 142 1.16 8.32 -9.12
C THR A 142 1.87 7.88 -10.39
N GLU A 143 3.20 7.97 -10.41
CA GLU A 143 4.02 7.52 -11.53
C GLU A 143 3.93 6.00 -11.70
N GLY A 144 3.97 5.24 -10.58
CA GLY A 144 3.75 3.81 -10.58
C GLY A 144 2.39 3.44 -11.18
N GLY A 145 1.33 4.14 -10.80
CA GLY A 145 -0.02 3.97 -11.36
C GLY A 145 -0.06 4.26 -12.87
N ALA A 146 0.61 5.31 -13.34
CA ALA A 146 0.71 5.63 -14.77
C ALA A 146 1.46 4.53 -15.54
N MET A 147 2.58 4.03 -15.01
CA MET A 147 3.31 2.89 -15.60
C MET A 147 2.44 1.64 -15.67
N GLY A 148 1.65 1.37 -14.62
CA GLY A 148 0.69 0.28 -14.57
C GLY A 148 -0.36 0.38 -15.68
N ALA A 149 -0.94 1.56 -15.86
CA ALA A 149 -1.93 1.82 -16.92
C ALA A 149 -1.34 1.61 -18.32
N VAL A 150 -0.17 2.18 -18.59
CA VAL A 150 0.54 2.01 -19.88
C VAL A 150 0.89 0.54 -20.11
N GLY A 151 1.42 -0.16 -19.10
CA GLY A 151 1.74 -1.57 -19.18
C GLY A 151 0.52 -2.46 -19.47
N ALA A 152 -0.63 -2.16 -18.85
CA ALA A 152 -1.88 -2.85 -19.12
C ALA A 152 -2.37 -2.64 -20.57
N LEU A 153 -2.25 -1.41 -21.10
CA LEU A 153 -2.57 -1.11 -22.51
C LEU A 153 -1.64 -1.85 -23.45
N ILE A 154 -0.33 -1.89 -23.17
CA ILE A 154 0.65 -2.66 -23.98
C ILE A 154 0.29 -4.15 -23.96
N MET A 155 -0.05 -4.73 -22.80
CA MET A 155 -0.46 -6.13 -22.72
C MET A 155 -1.74 -6.41 -23.51
N ALA A 156 -2.74 -5.52 -23.44
CA ALA A 156 -3.98 -5.65 -24.19
C ALA A 156 -3.72 -5.59 -25.71
N ALA A 157 -2.85 -4.68 -26.15
CA ALA A 157 -2.43 -4.56 -27.54
C ALA A 157 -1.66 -5.81 -28.01
N ALA A 158 -0.69 -6.30 -27.23
CA ALA A 158 0.09 -7.51 -27.53
C ALA A 158 -0.80 -8.75 -27.66
N LYS A 159 -1.86 -8.85 -26.85
CA LYS A 159 -2.87 -9.93 -26.95
C LYS A 159 -3.94 -9.67 -28.00
N ARG A 160 -3.81 -8.59 -28.81
CA ARG A 160 -4.78 -8.18 -29.83
C ARG A 160 -6.21 -8.03 -29.31
N ARG A 161 -6.34 -7.62 -28.06
CA ARG A 161 -7.64 -7.40 -27.39
C ARG A 161 -7.93 -5.92 -27.13
N LEU A 162 -7.05 -5.02 -27.54
CA LEU A 162 -7.26 -3.59 -27.40
C LEU A 162 -8.29 -3.12 -28.44
N SER A 163 -9.43 -2.61 -27.97
CA SER A 163 -10.48 -2.01 -28.78
C SER A 163 -10.84 -0.62 -28.23
N LEU A 164 -11.38 0.24 -29.08
CA LEU A 164 -11.85 1.57 -28.66
C LEU A 164 -12.96 1.47 -27.61
N ASP A 165 -13.83 0.46 -27.72
CA ASP A 165 -14.89 0.24 -26.72
C ASP A 165 -14.32 -0.15 -25.37
N LEU A 166 -13.27 -0.98 -25.32
CA LEU A 166 -12.57 -1.34 -24.08
C LEU A 166 -11.94 -0.10 -23.43
N ILE A 167 -11.28 0.74 -24.23
CA ILE A 167 -10.69 1.99 -23.74
C ILE A 167 -11.77 2.92 -23.20
N ARG A 168 -12.89 3.09 -23.94
CA ARG A 168 -14.01 3.94 -23.50
C ARG A 168 -14.63 3.42 -22.19
N GLN A 169 -14.83 2.11 -22.06
CA GLN A 169 -15.32 1.51 -20.81
C GLN A 169 -14.35 1.71 -19.65
N ALA A 170 -13.05 1.52 -19.86
CA ALA A 170 -12.02 1.74 -18.86
C ALA A 170 -12.01 3.20 -18.41
N LEU A 171 -12.02 4.16 -19.35
CA LEU A 171 -12.08 5.59 -19.05
C LEU A 171 -13.35 5.97 -18.30
N ALA A 172 -14.52 5.48 -18.72
CA ALA A 172 -15.79 5.74 -18.04
C ALA A 172 -15.80 5.20 -16.60
N SER A 173 -15.25 3.99 -16.39
CA SER A 173 -15.13 3.40 -15.05
C SER A 173 -14.15 4.19 -14.18
N THR A 174 -13.00 4.57 -14.72
CA THR A 174 -12.00 5.39 -14.01
C THR A 174 -12.59 6.76 -13.63
N THR A 175 -13.25 7.44 -14.58
CA THR A 175 -13.90 8.74 -14.30
C THR A 175 -14.94 8.63 -13.19
N ARG A 176 -15.79 7.60 -13.26
CA ARG A 176 -16.82 7.38 -12.23
C ARG A 176 -16.22 7.15 -10.85
N LEU A 177 -15.21 6.28 -10.76
CA LEU A 177 -14.54 5.98 -9.49
C LEU A 177 -13.77 7.19 -8.95
N SER A 178 -13.02 7.89 -9.80
CA SER A 178 -12.27 9.09 -9.40
C SER A 178 -13.21 10.21 -8.94
N SER A 179 -14.31 10.44 -9.63
CA SER A 179 -15.32 11.44 -9.24
C SER A 179 -15.96 11.08 -7.89
N PHE A 180 -16.26 9.81 -7.67
CA PHE A 180 -16.81 9.33 -6.40
C PHE A 180 -15.81 9.56 -5.24
N VAL A 181 -14.55 9.17 -5.41
CA VAL A 181 -13.52 9.37 -4.37
C VAL A 181 -13.27 10.85 -4.10
N LEU A 182 -13.21 11.70 -5.14
CA LEU A 182 -13.07 13.15 -4.99
C LEU A 182 -14.26 13.76 -4.23
N PHE A 183 -15.47 13.32 -4.51
CA PHE A 183 -16.67 13.79 -3.81
C PHE A 183 -16.62 13.46 -2.31
N ILE A 184 -16.24 12.21 -1.96
CA ILE A 184 -16.04 11.81 -0.56
C ILE A 184 -14.93 12.65 0.08
N LEU A 185 -13.83 12.89 -0.61
CA LEU A 185 -12.71 13.68 -0.09
C LEU A 185 -13.14 15.13 0.22
N ILE A 186 -13.93 15.75 -0.65
CA ILE A 186 -14.46 17.11 -0.43
C ILE A 186 -15.40 17.10 0.80
N GLY A 187 -16.33 16.15 0.86
CA GLY A 187 -17.25 16.01 2.00
C GLY A 187 -16.50 15.78 3.32
N SER A 188 -15.49 14.93 3.31
CA SER A 188 -14.60 14.68 4.46
C SER A 188 -13.86 15.95 4.91
N ARG A 189 -13.39 16.77 3.97
CA ARG A 189 -12.73 18.05 4.30
C ARG A 189 -13.69 19.05 4.94
N VAL A 190 -14.90 19.17 4.42
CA VAL A 190 -15.95 20.03 5.01
C VAL A 190 -16.32 19.55 6.41
N PHE A 191 -16.52 18.24 6.59
CA PHE A 191 -16.76 17.65 7.91
C PHE A 191 -15.61 17.93 8.88
N SER A 192 -14.38 17.65 8.47
CA SER A 192 -13.20 17.86 9.31
C SER A 192 -13.07 19.33 9.71
N LEU A 193 -13.23 20.26 8.77
CA LEU A 193 -13.15 21.70 9.05
C LEU A 193 -14.18 22.12 10.11
N THR A 194 -15.43 21.70 9.94
CA THR A 194 -16.52 21.99 10.89
C THR A 194 -16.22 21.36 12.26
N PHE A 195 -15.82 20.10 12.28
CA PHE A 195 -15.54 19.36 13.51
C PHE A 195 -14.35 19.93 14.29
N TYR A 196 -13.28 20.32 13.59
CA TYR A 196 -12.14 21.02 14.21
C TYR A 196 -12.54 22.43 14.68
N GLY A 197 -13.38 23.13 13.94
CA GLY A 197 -13.87 24.47 14.31
C GLY A 197 -14.64 24.52 15.62
N VAL A 198 -15.35 23.43 15.98
CA VAL A 198 -16.04 23.28 17.27
C VAL A 198 -15.20 22.55 18.33
N ASN A 199 -13.90 22.38 18.10
CA ASN A 199 -12.99 21.65 18.99
C ASN A 199 -13.40 20.17 19.24
N GLY A 200 -14.16 19.56 18.34
CA GLY A 200 -14.64 18.18 18.47
C GLY A 200 -13.48 17.16 18.52
N HIS A 201 -12.38 17.44 17.82
CA HIS A 201 -11.18 16.60 17.84
C HIS A 201 -10.56 16.50 19.23
N LEU A 202 -10.56 17.58 20.05
CA LEU A 202 -10.05 17.57 21.41
C LEU A 202 -10.89 16.66 22.31
N TRP A 203 -12.21 16.68 22.10
CA TRP A 203 -13.11 15.82 22.85
C TRP A 203 -12.87 14.33 22.49
N VAL A 204 -12.73 13.99 21.21
CA VAL A 204 -12.42 12.62 20.76
C VAL A 204 -11.06 12.18 21.30
N GLU A 205 -10.03 13.03 21.20
CA GLU A 205 -8.70 12.76 21.71
C GLU A 205 -8.74 12.47 23.21
N HIS A 206 -9.40 13.32 23.99
CA HIS A 206 -9.54 13.13 25.44
C HIS A 206 -10.29 11.82 25.76
N LEU A 207 -11.39 11.55 25.07
CA LEU A 207 -12.16 10.31 25.24
C LEU A 207 -11.30 9.08 24.99
N LEU A 208 -10.56 9.07 23.90
CA LEU A 208 -9.77 7.92 23.47
C LEU A 208 -8.49 7.73 24.29
N THR A 209 -7.87 8.82 24.75
CA THR A 209 -6.67 8.73 25.59
C THR A 209 -7.00 8.41 27.05
N SER A 210 -8.24 8.59 27.50
CA SER A 210 -8.71 8.21 28.84
C SER A 210 -9.17 6.74 28.93
N LEU A 211 -9.08 5.97 27.86
CA LEU A 211 -9.48 4.56 27.87
C LEU A 211 -8.59 3.73 28.82
N PRO A 212 -9.18 2.79 29.57
CA PRO A 212 -8.41 1.88 30.40
C PRO A 212 -7.54 0.96 29.54
N GLY A 213 -6.34 0.62 30.01
CA GLY A 213 -5.40 -0.26 29.31
C GLY A 213 -4.39 0.47 28.41
N GLY A 214 -4.37 1.81 28.42
CA GLY A 214 -3.38 2.63 27.69
C GLY A 214 -3.37 2.34 26.19
N GLU A 215 -2.19 2.13 25.61
CA GLU A 215 -1.98 1.86 24.19
C GLU A 215 -2.78 0.64 23.68
N VAL A 216 -2.72 -0.47 24.39
CA VAL A 216 -3.42 -1.71 23.99
C VAL A 216 -4.93 -1.54 24.10
N GLY A 217 -5.43 -0.90 25.15
CA GLY A 217 -6.85 -0.59 25.33
C GLY A 217 -7.37 0.27 24.19
N PHE A 218 -6.63 1.32 23.83
CA PHE A 218 -6.93 2.19 22.69
C PHE A 218 -6.99 1.38 21.40
N LEU A 219 -5.96 0.58 21.09
CA LEU A 219 -5.90 -0.22 19.86
C LEU A 219 -7.08 -1.19 19.75
N ILE A 220 -7.46 -1.86 20.82
CA ILE A 220 -8.60 -2.78 20.82
C ILE A 220 -9.90 -2.02 20.56
N VAL A 221 -10.17 -0.96 21.32
CA VAL A 221 -11.42 -0.19 21.19
C VAL A 221 -11.55 0.42 19.81
N VAL A 222 -10.48 1.02 19.29
CA VAL A 222 -10.47 1.63 17.96
C VAL A 222 -10.69 0.58 16.86
N ASN A 223 -10.03 -0.57 16.96
CA ASN A 223 -10.21 -1.62 15.96
C ASN A 223 -11.62 -2.23 16.00
N VAL A 224 -12.20 -2.41 17.17
CA VAL A 224 -13.60 -2.83 17.32
C VAL A 224 -14.55 -1.79 16.73
N LEU A 225 -14.34 -0.51 17.03
CA LEU A 225 -15.12 0.59 16.47
C LEU A 225 -15.06 0.61 14.93
N VAL A 226 -13.85 0.57 14.37
CA VAL A 226 -13.63 0.57 12.91
C VAL A 226 -14.27 -0.66 12.25
N PHE A 227 -14.16 -1.83 12.88
CA PHE A 227 -14.82 -3.04 12.40
C PHE A 227 -16.34 -2.89 12.31
N PHE A 228 -16.98 -2.31 13.34
CA PHE A 228 -18.43 -2.05 13.31
C PHE A 228 -18.81 -0.96 12.30
N LEU A 229 -18.04 0.12 12.21
CA LEU A 229 -18.28 1.16 11.22
C LEU A 229 -18.13 0.64 9.79
N ALA A 230 -17.29 -0.36 9.55
CA ALA A 230 -17.08 -0.99 8.26
C ALA A 230 -18.30 -1.74 7.71
N PHE A 231 -19.36 -1.94 8.50
CA PHE A 231 -20.66 -2.42 7.99
C PHE A 231 -21.45 -1.33 7.29
N PHE A 232 -21.21 -0.07 7.61
CA PHE A 232 -22.00 1.09 7.15
C PHE A 232 -21.22 2.01 6.24
N LEU A 233 -19.92 2.11 6.47
CA LEU A 233 -18.99 2.99 5.75
C LEU A 233 -18.08 2.15 4.86
N ASP A 234 -17.77 2.66 3.69
CA ASP A 234 -16.79 2.03 2.82
C ASP A 234 -15.34 2.37 3.26
N PHE A 235 -14.38 1.76 2.57
CA PHE A 235 -12.96 1.97 2.84
C PHE A 235 -12.56 3.45 2.72
N PHE A 236 -13.07 4.18 1.72
CA PHE A 236 -12.68 5.57 1.49
C PHE A 236 -13.22 6.50 2.58
N GLU A 237 -14.46 6.29 3.01
CA GLU A 237 -15.06 7.05 4.11
C GLU A 237 -14.32 6.80 5.42
N LEU A 238 -14.02 5.54 5.74
CA LEU A 238 -13.22 5.19 6.91
C LEU A 238 -11.83 5.85 6.86
N ALA A 239 -11.14 5.76 5.71
CA ALA A 239 -9.79 6.31 5.55
C ALA A 239 -9.76 7.84 5.59
N PHE A 240 -10.76 8.53 5.07
CA PHE A 240 -10.74 10.00 4.96
C PHE A 240 -11.42 10.72 6.13
N ILE A 241 -12.32 10.06 6.85
CA ILE A 241 -13.05 10.65 7.97
C ILE A 241 -12.52 10.11 9.30
N ILE A 242 -12.51 8.79 9.47
CA ILE A 242 -12.22 8.17 10.77
C ILE A 242 -10.72 8.20 11.10
N VAL A 243 -9.86 7.82 10.15
CA VAL A 243 -8.41 7.77 10.39
C VAL A 243 -7.83 9.12 10.86
N PRO A 244 -8.15 10.29 10.23
CA PRO A 244 -7.66 11.58 10.71
C PRO A 244 -8.13 11.95 12.12
N LEU A 245 -9.31 11.48 12.54
CA LEU A 245 -9.81 11.73 13.90
C LEU A 245 -9.10 10.90 14.96
N LEU A 246 -8.62 9.71 14.59
CA LEU A 246 -7.93 8.79 15.49
C LEU A 246 -6.42 9.08 15.61
N ALA A 247 -5.82 9.64 14.57
CA ALA A 247 -4.38 9.86 14.48
C ALA A 247 -3.80 10.69 15.63
N PRO A 248 -4.39 11.83 16.05
CA PRO A 248 -3.86 12.63 17.17
C PRO A 248 -3.84 11.86 18.49
N ALA A 249 -4.87 11.06 18.78
CA ALA A 249 -4.93 10.23 19.98
C ALA A 249 -3.86 9.13 19.96
N ALA A 250 -3.65 8.48 18.81
CA ALA A 250 -2.61 7.48 18.64
C ALA A 250 -1.20 8.09 18.86
N GLU A 251 -0.95 9.25 18.29
CA GLU A 251 0.34 9.96 18.43
C GLU A 251 0.60 10.37 19.88
N LYS A 252 -0.42 10.88 20.59
CA LYS A 252 -0.34 11.25 22.00
C LYS A 252 -0.07 10.05 22.92
N LEU A 253 -0.56 8.86 22.55
CA LEU A 253 -0.27 7.60 23.25
C LEU A 253 1.11 7.02 22.89
N GLY A 254 1.88 7.66 22.01
CA GLY A 254 3.19 7.19 21.59
C GLY A 254 3.15 6.04 20.55
N ILE A 255 2.00 5.77 19.98
CA ILE A 255 1.82 4.70 18.98
C ILE A 255 2.46 5.11 17.65
N ASP A 256 3.30 4.24 17.09
CA ASP A 256 3.85 4.49 15.76
C ASP A 256 2.74 4.55 14.71
N LEU A 257 2.66 5.68 13.98
CA LEU A 257 1.59 5.92 13.00
C LEU A 257 1.65 5.00 11.78
N ILE A 258 2.81 4.40 11.45
CA ILE A 258 2.90 3.42 10.37
C ILE A 258 2.29 2.10 10.84
N TRP A 259 2.67 1.64 12.04
CA TRP A 259 2.04 0.47 12.64
C TRP A 259 0.52 0.65 12.78
N PHE A 260 0.09 1.78 13.30
CA PHE A 260 -1.33 2.13 13.43
C PHE A 260 -2.04 2.13 12.07
N GLY A 261 -1.44 2.75 11.06
CA GLY A 261 -2.01 2.81 9.71
C GLY A 261 -2.11 1.45 9.03
N VAL A 262 -1.10 0.59 9.17
CA VAL A 262 -1.14 -0.79 8.64
C VAL A 262 -2.20 -1.61 9.37
N LEU A 263 -2.29 -1.49 10.70
CA LEU A 263 -3.28 -2.17 11.52
C LEU A 263 -4.71 -1.80 11.11
N LEU A 264 -4.98 -0.49 10.97
CA LEU A 264 -6.27 0.00 10.47
C LEU A 264 -6.53 -0.46 9.04
N GLY A 265 -5.52 -0.45 8.16
CA GLY A 265 -5.64 -0.92 6.79
C GLY A 265 -6.07 -2.38 6.70
N VAL A 266 -5.51 -3.26 7.53
CA VAL A 266 -5.92 -4.68 7.63
C VAL A 266 -7.36 -4.79 8.13
N ASN A 267 -7.75 -3.98 9.11
CA ASN A 267 -9.10 -3.99 9.67
C ASN A 267 -10.13 -3.45 8.64
N MET A 268 -9.86 -2.28 8.04
CA MET A 268 -10.75 -1.68 7.04
C MET A 268 -10.95 -2.56 5.80
N GLN A 269 -10.02 -3.48 5.52
CA GLN A 269 -10.19 -4.48 4.47
C GLN A 269 -11.43 -5.35 4.68
N THR A 270 -11.90 -5.52 5.93
CA THR A 270 -13.13 -6.26 6.22
C THR A 270 -14.36 -5.63 5.58
N SER A 271 -14.38 -4.30 5.37
CA SER A 271 -15.50 -3.58 4.75
C SER A 271 -15.85 -4.13 3.36
N PHE A 272 -14.86 -4.64 2.62
CA PHE A 272 -15.10 -5.25 1.30
C PHE A 272 -15.87 -6.57 1.36
N MET A 273 -15.92 -7.22 2.53
CA MET A 273 -16.60 -8.49 2.76
C MET A 273 -17.79 -8.39 3.71
N HIS A 274 -18.11 -7.21 4.25
CA HIS A 274 -19.27 -7.01 5.11
C HIS A 274 -20.55 -6.81 4.29
N PRO A 275 -21.63 -7.57 4.56
CA PRO A 275 -22.97 -7.20 4.06
C PRO A 275 -23.44 -5.93 4.79
N PRO A 276 -24.20 -5.01 4.16
CA PRO A 276 -24.68 -5.04 2.78
C PRO A 276 -23.76 -4.38 1.74
N PHE A 277 -22.67 -3.68 2.15
CA PHE A 277 -21.86 -2.83 1.26
C PHE A 277 -20.58 -3.50 0.72
N GLY A 278 -20.35 -4.77 1.03
CA GLY A 278 -19.13 -5.49 0.63
C GLY A 278 -18.97 -5.61 -0.90
N PHE A 279 -18.13 -4.77 -1.48
CA PHE A 279 -17.87 -4.77 -2.93
C PHE A 279 -17.41 -6.13 -3.46
N ALA A 280 -16.60 -6.88 -2.69
CA ALA A 280 -16.17 -8.22 -3.06
C ALA A 280 -17.34 -9.19 -3.17
N LEU A 281 -18.34 -9.08 -2.29
CA LEU A 281 -19.55 -9.90 -2.31
C LEU A 281 -20.44 -9.58 -3.51
N PHE A 282 -20.56 -8.30 -3.87
CA PHE A 282 -21.28 -7.88 -5.07
C PHE A 282 -20.60 -8.39 -6.34
N TYR A 283 -19.27 -8.27 -6.41
CA TYR A 283 -18.53 -8.82 -7.55
C TYR A 283 -18.74 -10.33 -7.65
N LEU A 284 -18.59 -11.06 -6.55
CA LEU A 284 -18.82 -12.50 -6.54
C LEU A 284 -20.25 -12.84 -6.94
N ARG A 285 -21.24 -12.07 -6.49
CA ARG A 285 -22.64 -12.23 -6.89
C ARG A 285 -22.85 -11.98 -8.38
N SER A 286 -22.10 -11.05 -8.99
CA SER A 286 -22.24 -10.73 -10.40
C SER A 286 -21.77 -11.86 -11.32
N VAL A 287 -20.75 -12.61 -10.91
CA VAL A 287 -20.15 -13.74 -11.68
C VAL A 287 -20.70 -15.11 -11.28
N ALA A 288 -21.31 -15.23 -10.09
CA ALA A 288 -21.90 -16.48 -9.62
C ALA A 288 -23.12 -16.89 -10.44
N ALA A 289 -23.26 -18.20 -10.68
CA ALA A 289 -24.38 -18.76 -11.43
C ALA A 289 -25.72 -18.40 -10.77
N ARG A 290 -26.62 -17.75 -11.52
CA ARG A 290 -27.98 -17.36 -11.04
C ARG A 290 -29.05 -18.35 -11.39
N VAL A 291 -28.77 -19.25 -12.33
CA VAL A 291 -29.68 -20.31 -12.80
C VAL A 291 -28.96 -21.66 -12.68
N PRO A 292 -29.69 -22.78 -12.60
CA PRO A 292 -29.06 -24.11 -12.64
C PRO A 292 -28.26 -24.27 -13.93
N TYR A 293 -27.09 -24.85 -13.83
CA TYR A 293 -26.22 -25.10 -14.98
C TYR A 293 -25.68 -26.53 -14.95
N ILE A 294 -25.33 -27.03 -16.12
CA ILE A 294 -24.64 -28.32 -16.25
C ILE A 294 -23.14 -28.06 -16.12
N ASP A 295 -22.53 -28.68 -15.12
CA ASP A 295 -21.08 -28.61 -14.96
C ASP A 295 -20.41 -29.37 -16.12
N LYS A 296 -19.56 -28.67 -16.85
CA LYS A 296 -18.87 -29.18 -18.04
C LYS A 296 -17.92 -30.34 -17.74
N ILE A 297 -17.51 -30.48 -16.48
CA ILE A 297 -16.52 -31.48 -16.05
C ILE A 297 -17.22 -32.73 -15.56
N THR A 298 -18.21 -32.57 -14.68
CA THR A 298 -18.90 -33.71 -14.04
C THR A 298 -20.17 -34.11 -14.76
N GLY A 299 -20.67 -33.33 -15.71
CA GLY A 299 -21.95 -33.54 -16.41
C GLY A 299 -23.17 -33.41 -15.51
N LYS A 300 -23.00 -33.05 -14.23
CA LYS A 300 -24.09 -32.94 -13.26
C LYS A 300 -24.75 -31.57 -13.32
N GLN A 301 -26.06 -31.56 -13.09
CA GLN A 301 -26.78 -30.32 -12.91
C GLN A 301 -26.48 -29.74 -11.53
N ILE A 302 -25.96 -28.51 -11.48
CA ILE A 302 -25.61 -27.78 -10.27
C ILE A 302 -26.63 -26.69 -10.04
N ALA A 303 -27.11 -26.59 -8.79
CA ALA A 303 -28.03 -25.55 -8.38
C ALA A 303 -27.37 -24.14 -8.41
N PRO A 304 -28.16 -23.07 -8.58
CA PRO A 304 -27.64 -21.70 -8.57
C PRO A 304 -27.06 -21.35 -7.20
N VAL A 305 -26.04 -20.50 -7.20
CA VAL A 305 -25.45 -19.97 -5.96
C VAL A 305 -26.36 -18.88 -5.39
N THR A 306 -26.81 -19.05 -4.16
CA THR A 306 -27.63 -18.04 -3.46
C THR A 306 -26.78 -16.95 -2.83
N THR A 307 -27.34 -15.76 -2.62
CA THR A 307 -26.66 -14.65 -1.92
C THR A 307 -26.29 -15.02 -0.49
N GLY A 308 -27.14 -15.79 0.20
CA GLY A 308 -26.85 -16.29 1.54
C GLY A 308 -25.63 -17.21 1.60
N GLN A 309 -25.46 -18.07 0.58
CA GLN A 309 -24.25 -18.91 0.50
C GLN A 309 -22.98 -18.10 0.32
N ILE A 310 -23.05 -17.01 -0.45
CA ILE A 310 -21.91 -16.08 -0.64
C ILE A 310 -21.56 -15.43 0.71
N TYR A 311 -22.55 -14.94 1.44
CA TYR A 311 -22.34 -14.29 2.74
C TYR A 311 -21.76 -15.25 3.78
N TRP A 312 -22.33 -16.45 3.92
CA TRP A 312 -21.80 -17.47 4.82
C TRP A 312 -20.38 -17.93 4.42
N GLY A 313 -20.12 -17.97 3.12
CA GLY A 313 -18.78 -18.29 2.61
C GLY A 313 -17.73 -17.23 2.94
N ALA A 314 -18.13 -15.96 3.12
CA ALA A 314 -17.22 -14.87 3.47
C ALA A 314 -16.87 -14.83 4.98
N VAL A 315 -17.77 -15.32 5.86
CA VAL A 315 -17.58 -15.25 7.32
C VAL A 315 -16.22 -15.80 7.80
N PRO A 316 -15.75 -16.98 7.38
CA PRO A 316 -14.45 -17.48 7.82
C PRO A 316 -13.28 -16.56 7.44
N PHE A 317 -13.35 -15.91 6.28
CA PHE A 317 -12.31 -15.00 5.82
C PHE A 317 -12.31 -13.70 6.63
N VAL A 318 -13.49 -13.18 7.01
CA VAL A 318 -13.60 -12.05 7.95
C VAL A 318 -13.03 -12.43 9.31
N CYS A 319 -13.33 -13.63 9.83
CA CYS A 319 -12.74 -14.11 11.08
C CYS A 319 -11.21 -14.16 11.02
N ILE A 320 -10.64 -14.63 9.90
CA ILE A 320 -9.19 -14.65 9.69
C ILE A 320 -8.60 -13.24 9.69
N GLN A 321 -9.29 -12.27 9.08
CA GLN A 321 -8.85 -10.86 9.12
C GLN A 321 -8.86 -10.31 10.54
N VAL A 322 -9.89 -10.59 11.34
CA VAL A 322 -9.95 -10.17 12.75
C VAL A 322 -8.81 -10.81 13.55
N ILE A 323 -8.52 -12.11 13.30
CA ILE A 323 -7.35 -12.78 13.90
C ILE A 323 -6.06 -12.08 13.49
N MET A 324 -5.94 -11.70 12.21
CA MET A 324 -4.75 -10.98 11.72
C MET A 324 -4.60 -9.61 12.40
N VAL A 325 -5.69 -8.87 12.63
CA VAL A 325 -5.67 -7.63 13.42
C VAL A 325 -5.14 -7.91 14.83
N GLY A 326 -5.64 -8.96 15.49
CA GLY A 326 -5.14 -9.38 16.81
C GLY A 326 -3.65 -9.72 16.79
N LEU A 327 -3.19 -10.45 15.78
CA LEU A 327 -1.76 -10.76 15.61
C LEU A 327 -0.91 -9.51 15.41
N ALA A 328 -1.39 -8.53 14.62
CA ALA A 328 -0.68 -7.28 14.37
C ALA A 328 -0.61 -6.38 15.62
N ILE A 329 -1.59 -6.47 16.54
CA ILE A 329 -1.55 -5.81 17.85
C ILE A 329 -0.51 -6.48 18.75
N VAL A 330 -0.52 -7.81 18.84
CA VAL A 330 0.36 -8.58 19.74
C VAL A 330 1.82 -8.58 19.25
N PHE A 331 2.02 -8.58 17.93
CA PHE A 331 3.35 -8.64 17.30
C PHE A 331 3.64 -7.41 16.43
N PRO A 332 3.85 -6.22 17.03
CA PRO A 332 4.14 -4.99 16.26
C PRO A 332 5.41 -5.11 15.40
N GLY A 333 6.35 -5.98 15.80
CA GLY A 333 7.56 -6.27 15.03
C GLY A 333 7.31 -6.78 13.62
N MET A 334 6.14 -7.37 13.34
CA MET A 334 5.75 -7.76 11.98
C MET A 334 5.62 -6.57 11.03
N VAL A 335 5.13 -5.43 11.54
CA VAL A 335 4.97 -4.20 10.76
C VAL A 335 6.26 -3.40 10.75
N MET A 336 6.97 -3.35 11.89
CA MET A 336 8.10 -2.47 12.12
C MET A 336 9.47 -3.07 11.72
N HIS A 337 9.50 -4.29 11.18
CA HIS A 337 10.71 -5.04 10.84
C HIS A 337 11.68 -4.29 9.90
N TYR A 338 11.16 -3.42 9.04
CA TYR A 338 11.95 -2.64 8.07
C TYR A 338 12.61 -1.41 8.70
N LYS A 339 12.17 -0.97 9.87
CA LYS A 339 12.83 0.10 10.61
C LYS A 339 14.11 -0.48 11.20
N GLY A 340 15.26 0.05 10.78
CA GLY A 340 16.54 -0.21 11.45
C GLY A 340 16.46 0.13 12.94
N LYS A 341 17.39 -0.38 13.74
CA LYS A 341 17.50 0.02 15.15
C LYS A 341 17.50 1.54 15.22
N VAL A 342 16.63 2.10 16.04
CA VAL A 342 16.64 3.53 16.33
C VAL A 342 18.03 3.85 16.85
N VAL A 343 18.80 4.60 16.07
CA VAL A 343 20.10 5.07 16.50
C VAL A 343 19.79 6.12 17.57
N ASP A 344 20.27 5.89 18.79
CA ASP A 344 20.13 6.87 19.88
C ASP A 344 20.72 8.21 19.39
N PRO A 345 19.96 9.29 19.35
CA PRO A 345 20.48 10.60 18.93
C PRO A 345 21.73 11.00 19.70
N ASN A 346 21.89 10.54 20.94
CA ASN A 346 23.06 10.79 21.79
C ASN A 346 24.28 9.92 21.41
N SER A 347 24.09 8.89 20.58
CA SER A 347 25.19 8.04 20.07
C SER A 347 25.75 8.50 18.72
N ILE A 348 25.19 9.56 18.13
CA ILE A 348 25.68 10.14 16.88
C ILE A 348 26.76 11.15 17.25
N GLU A 349 28.00 10.74 17.27
CA GLU A 349 29.13 11.64 17.28
C GLU A 349 29.18 12.36 15.93
N ILE A 350 28.71 13.62 15.92
CA ILE A 350 28.80 14.46 14.71
C ILE A 350 30.27 14.86 14.57
N VAL A 351 31.03 14.04 13.85
CA VAL A 351 32.37 14.42 13.41
C VAL A 351 32.19 15.49 12.32
N VAL A 352 32.21 16.74 12.72
CA VAL A 352 32.33 17.85 11.78
C VAL A 352 33.74 17.81 11.22
N PRO A 353 33.94 17.52 9.93
CA PRO A 353 35.30 17.54 9.36
C PRO A 353 35.86 18.96 9.54
N PRO A 354 37.12 19.12 9.98
CA PRO A 354 37.70 20.44 10.13
C PRO A 354 37.66 21.16 8.78
N PHE A 355 37.00 22.30 8.77
CA PHE A 355 37.04 23.24 7.63
C PHE A 355 38.52 23.75 7.53
N GLY A 356 39.26 23.23 6.58
CA GLY A 356 40.64 23.68 6.32
C GLY A 356 41.65 22.57 6.25
N GLY A 357 41.44 21.55 5.43
CA GLY A 357 42.47 20.61 4.98
C GLY A 357 42.61 20.71 3.48
N ASP A 358 43.78 21.18 3.06
CA ASP A 358 44.24 21.35 1.69
C ASP A 358 44.10 20.02 0.90
N SER A 359 42.98 19.81 0.25
CA SER A 359 42.81 18.79 -0.78
C SER A 359 42.55 19.49 -2.12
N GLY A 360 43.62 19.54 -2.91
CA GLY A 360 43.72 20.21 -4.21
C GLY A 360 42.75 19.75 -5.28
N LEU A 361 41.50 20.15 -5.15
CA LEU A 361 40.53 20.21 -6.22
C LEU A 361 39.90 21.62 -6.19
N GLY A 362 40.55 22.51 -6.95
CA GLY A 362 40.15 23.93 -7.10
C GLY A 362 38.79 24.10 -7.70
N LEU A 363 37.76 24.09 -6.85
CA LEU A 363 36.46 24.66 -7.14
C LEU A 363 36.03 25.46 -5.91
N SER A 364 36.42 26.76 -5.85
CA SER A 364 35.82 27.74 -4.98
C SER A 364 34.51 28.22 -5.61
N PRO A 365 33.34 27.96 -5.02
CA PRO A 365 32.07 28.43 -5.58
C PRO A 365 31.76 29.90 -5.33
N PHE A 366 32.59 30.62 -4.59
CA PHE A 366 32.35 32.05 -4.31
C PHE A 366 33.65 32.82 -4.37
N SER A 367 33.99 33.38 -5.56
CA SER A 367 34.90 34.51 -5.68
C SER A 367 34.15 35.78 -5.23
N ALA A 368 34.58 36.35 -4.13
CA ALA A 368 34.16 37.70 -3.74
C ALA A 368 34.64 38.71 -4.77
N PRO A 369 33.85 39.77 -5.07
CA PRO A 369 34.29 40.84 -5.96
C PRO A 369 35.49 41.56 -5.37
N PRO A 370 36.46 42.01 -6.22
CA PRO A 370 37.66 42.66 -5.75
C PRO A 370 37.33 44.10 -5.25
N GLY A 371 37.71 44.35 -4.00
CA GLY A 371 37.77 45.72 -3.45
C GLY A 371 36.97 45.95 -2.20
N SER A 372 37.55 45.63 -1.04
CA SER A 372 37.44 46.44 0.20
C SER A 372 38.48 46.00 1.19
N ASP A 373 39.45 46.85 1.41
CA ASP A 373 40.46 46.77 2.49
C ASP A 373 39.81 46.91 3.87
N GLY A 374 40.34 46.11 4.79
CA GLY A 374 40.59 46.48 6.20
C GLY A 374 39.40 46.54 7.14
N GLY A 375 39.33 45.62 8.12
CA GLY A 375 38.59 45.84 9.35
C GLY A 375 38.22 44.55 10.08
N GLN A 376 38.93 44.28 11.17
CA GLN A 376 38.72 43.23 12.17
C GLN A 376 37.30 43.20 12.71
N GLY A 377 36.70 42.04 12.81
CA GLY A 377 35.49 41.79 13.59
C GLY A 377 34.82 40.48 13.24
N ALA A 378 35.00 39.47 14.11
CA ALA A 378 34.32 38.16 13.97
C ALA A 378 32.78 38.34 13.98
N PRO A 379 32.05 37.65 13.10
CA PRO A 379 30.59 37.71 13.10
C PRO A 379 30.00 36.99 14.30
N ASN A 380 29.15 37.69 15.03
CA ASN A 380 28.37 37.17 16.14
C ASN A 380 27.23 36.29 15.60
N LEU A 381 27.29 34.97 15.81
CA LEU A 381 26.31 33.97 15.34
C LEU A 381 25.03 33.92 16.17
N GLY A 382 24.64 34.97 16.88
CA GLY A 382 23.52 34.97 17.82
C GLY A 382 22.26 35.73 17.44
N GLN A 383 22.13 36.26 16.20
CA GLN A 383 20.91 36.97 15.84
C GLN A 383 20.32 36.47 14.49
N PRO A 384 19.00 36.29 14.38
CA PRO A 384 18.35 35.95 13.13
C PRO A 384 18.46 37.15 12.14
N PRO A 385 18.49 36.92 10.81
CA PRO A 385 18.64 37.98 9.81
C PRO A 385 17.47 38.96 9.89
N SER A 386 17.77 40.25 10.15
CA SER A 386 16.81 41.34 10.02
C SER A 386 16.60 41.67 8.56
N PHE A 387 15.37 41.51 8.08
CA PHE A 387 14.98 42.06 6.77
C PHE A 387 15.01 43.57 6.84
N GLY A 388 15.77 44.17 5.94
CA GLY A 388 15.97 45.62 5.84
C GLY A 388 14.67 46.40 5.74
N THR A 389 14.58 47.45 6.51
CA THR A 389 13.55 48.51 6.45
C THR A 389 13.59 49.21 5.09
N PRO A 390 12.43 49.46 4.44
CA PRO A 390 12.37 50.31 3.25
C PRO A 390 12.68 51.79 3.60
N PRO A 391 13.20 52.58 2.67
CA PRO A 391 13.53 53.95 2.92
C PRO A 391 12.30 54.81 3.24
N ALA A 392 12.43 55.71 4.21
CA ALA A 392 11.42 56.63 4.66
C ALA A 392 11.04 57.62 3.56
N GLY A 393 9.87 57.46 2.96
CA GLY A 393 9.16 58.45 2.17
C GLY A 393 7.91 58.86 2.93
N GLY A 394 7.80 60.15 3.27
CA GLY A 394 6.75 60.72 4.08
C GLY A 394 5.35 60.58 3.47
N GLY A 395 4.43 60.00 4.23
CA GLY A 395 3.01 59.92 3.95
C GLY A 395 2.32 59.35 5.18
N SER A 396 1.46 60.13 5.80
CA SER A 396 0.69 59.82 7.00
C SER A 396 -0.06 58.51 6.88
N ALA A 397 0.28 57.53 7.73
CA ALA A 397 -0.40 56.25 7.82
C ALA A 397 -1.75 56.41 8.53
N PRO A 398 -2.81 55.67 8.07
CA PRO A 398 -4.05 55.56 8.82
C PRO A 398 -3.81 54.70 10.07
N GLN A 399 -4.35 55.12 11.21
CA GLN A 399 -4.32 54.39 12.49
C GLN A 399 -5.00 53.06 12.34
N GLN A 400 -4.32 51.97 12.69
CA GLN A 400 -4.94 50.65 12.89
C GLN A 400 -5.88 50.70 14.10
N PRO A 401 -7.09 50.14 13.98
CA PRO A 401 -7.98 49.98 15.14
C PRO A 401 -7.37 49.02 16.15
N ALA A 402 -7.57 49.30 17.43
CA ALA A 402 -7.13 48.50 18.54
C ALA A 402 -7.69 47.08 18.48
N PRO A 403 -6.96 46.05 18.98
CA PRO A 403 -7.47 44.67 19.00
C PRO A 403 -8.76 44.58 19.82
N ASN A 404 -9.79 43.97 19.23
CA ASN A 404 -11.06 43.74 19.88
C ASN A 404 -10.86 42.80 21.07
N ASP A 405 -11.26 43.28 22.25
CA ASP A 405 -11.35 42.49 23.47
C ASP A 405 -12.51 41.49 23.30
N LEU A 406 -12.16 40.19 23.15
CA LEU A 406 -13.10 39.08 22.97
C LEU A 406 -13.83 38.67 24.26
N SER A 407 -13.65 39.40 25.37
CA SER A 407 -14.32 39.12 26.64
C SER A 407 -15.73 39.73 26.74
N GLN A 408 -16.19 40.52 25.76
CA GLN A 408 -17.53 41.10 25.77
C GLN A 408 -18.41 40.51 24.66
N PRO A 409 -19.68 40.16 24.94
CA PRO A 409 -20.62 39.68 23.92
C PRO A 409 -20.99 40.77 22.95
N PRO A 410 -21.27 40.46 21.67
CA PRO A 410 -21.64 41.46 20.66
C PRO A 410 -22.96 42.11 21.04
N LYS A 411 -22.97 43.44 21.02
CA LYS A 411 -24.20 44.27 21.09
C LYS A 411 -24.85 44.25 19.73
N PHE A 412 -26.08 43.74 19.65
CA PHE A 412 -26.97 43.85 18.49
C PHE A 412 -27.59 45.24 18.45
#